data_7eb2ae41e720900bdf30794975149418
#
_entry.id   7eb2ae41e720900bdf30794975149418
#
_cell.length_a   1.000
_cell.length_b   1.000
_cell.length_c   1.000
_cell.angle_alpha   90.00
_cell.angle_beta   90.00
_cell.angle_gamma   90.00
#
_symmetry.space_group_name_H-M   'P 1'
#
loop_
_entity.id
_entity.type
_entity.pdbx_description
1 polymer ?
#
loop_
_entity_poly.entity_id
_entity_poly.type
_entity_poly.pdbx_seq_one_letter_code
_entity_poly.pdbx_strand_id
1 'polypeptide(L)'
;MKLRLDVDELNDDFFEETRLLGITATLKNYQFCMQLNTNLGYDFRLNPEIEIHLRRKERSYYFSIYQYKEVNSPLTHYLYQNQFDGEYLLPEFKHMDFIWLMKYDLVDDDKCNWIKQTVRNLSGVQLVAELTNE
;
A
#
# COMPACT_ATOMS: atom_id res chain seq x y z
N MET A 1 4.97 21.89 -2.46
CA MET A 1 3.77 21.59 -3.27
C MET A 1 3.40 20.14 -3.09
N LYS A 2 2.14 19.90 -2.81
CA LYS A 2 1.64 18.55 -2.61
C LYS A 2 1.29 17.92 -3.96
N LEU A 3 1.87 16.76 -4.25
CA LEU A 3 1.55 16.02 -5.47
C LEU A 3 0.33 15.15 -5.22
N ARG A 4 -0.71 15.33 -6.02
CA ARG A 4 -1.94 14.54 -5.94
C ARG A 4 -2.00 13.58 -7.10
N LEU A 5 -2.29 12.32 -6.79
CA LEU A 5 -2.47 11.27 -7.78
C LEU A 5 -3.96 11.01 -7.93
N ASP A 6 -4.47 11.21 -9.14
CA ASP A 6 -5.88 10.98 -9.43
C ASP A 6 -6.07 9.52 -9.84
N VAL A 7 -6.90 8.78 -9.09
CA VAL A 7 -7.11 7.35 -9.31
C VAL A 7 -7.68 7.07 -10.71
N ASP A 8 -8.58 7.92 -11.18
CA ASP A 8 -9.21 7.72 -12.50
C ASP A 8 -8.21 7.88 -13.63
N GLU A 9 -7.21 8.74 -13.47
CA GLU A 9 -6.14 8.94 -14.46
C GLU A 9 -4.99 7.97 -14.27
N LEU A 10 -4.73 7.53 -13.03
CA LEU A 10 -3.55 6.75 -12.66
C LEU A 10 -3.80 5.27 -12.50
N ASN A 11 -5.07 4.84 -12.58
CA ASN A 11 -5.41 3.45 -12.33
C ASN A 11 -4.59 2.50 -13.21
N ASP A 12 -4.27 2.92 -14.43
CA ASP A 12 -3.46 2.11 -15.32
C ASP A 12 -1.96 2.33 -15.08
N ASP A 13 -1.52 3.58 -14.83
CA ASP A 13 -0.10 3.91 -14.72
C ASP A 13 0.47 3.64 -13.32
N PHE A 14 -0.27 4.03 -12.28
CA PHE A 14 0.22 3.89 -10.91
C PHE A 14 0.30 2.43 -10.46
N PHE A 15 -0.70 1.64 -10.86
CA PHE A 15 -0.79 0.23 -10.47
C PHE A 15 -0.18 -0.71 -11.52
N GLU A 16 0.22 -0.18 -12.68
CA GLU A 16 0.82 -0.99 -13.75
C GLU A 16 2.25 -1.38 -13.37
N GLU A 17 2.63 -2.60 -13.75
CA GLU A 17 3.98 -3.14 -13.49
C GLU A 17 4.34 -3.13 -12.01
N THR A 18 3.33 -3.17 -11.14
CA THR A 18 3.55 -3.27 -9.71
C THR A 18 3.17 -4.64 -9.20
N ARG A 19 3.78 -5.01 -8.10
CA ARG A 19 3.34 -6.19 -7.37
C ARG A 19 2.53 -5.70 -6.17
N LEU A 20 1.35 -6.23 -6.00
CA LEU A 20 0.38 -5.73 -5.02
C LEU A 20 0.11 -6.78 -3.95
N LEU A 21 0.15 -6.34 -2.70
CA LEU A 21 -0.32 -7.15 -1.58
C LEU A 21 -1.51 -6.47 -0.93
N GLY A 22 -2.53 -7.27 -0.61
CA GLY A 22 -3.64 -6.82 0.22
C GLY A 22 -3.50 -7.38 1.61
N ILE A 23 -3.75 -6.57 2.61
CA ILE A 23 -3.59 -6.96 4.01
C ILE A 23 -4.88 -6.65 4.76
N THR A 24 -5.40 -7.67 5.47
CA THR A 24 -6.49 -7.50 6.42
C THR A 24 -5.89 -7.48 7.82
N ALA A 25 -6.06 -6.36 8.52
CA ALA A 25 -5.45 -6.17 9.84
C ALA A 25 -6.31 -5.26 10.70
N THR A 26 -6.23 -5.44 12.02
CA THR A 26 -6.94 -4.60 12.99
C THR A 26 -6.10 -3.43 13.49
N LEU A 27 -4.98 -3.16 12.82
CA LEU A 27 -4.04 -2.11 13.19
C LEU A 27 -4.40 -0.80 12.49
N LYS A 28 -4.11 0.30 13.15
CA LYS A 28 -4.12 1.61 12.51
C LYS A 28 -2.89 1.74 11.61
N ASN A 29 -2.95 2.69 10.64
CA ASN A 29 -1.88 2.83 9.66
C ASN A 29 -0.50 3.04 10.29
N TYR A 30 -0.39 3.93 11.29
CA TYR A 30 0.90 4.18 11.94
C TYR A 30 1.38 2.98 12.76
N GLN A 31 0.46 2.22 13.36
CA GLN A 31 0.78 1.01 14.10
C GLN A 31 1.32 -0.06 13.17
N PHE A 32 0.70 -0.22 12.01
CA PHE A 32 1.14 -1.18 11.01
C PHE A 32 2.53 -0.82 10.49
N CYS A 33 2.76 0.44 10.16
CA CYS A 33 4.07 0.90 9.72
C CYS A 33 5.15 0.68 10.76
N MET A 34 4.84 0.92 12.03
CA MET A 34 5.78 0.65 13.13
C MET A 34 6.15 -0.82 13.22
N GLN A 35 5.15 -1.71 13.08
CA GLN A 35 5.37 -3.15 13.07
C GLN A 35 6.26 -3.57 11.90
N LEU A 36 5.99 -3.03 10.71
CA LEU A 36 6.78 -3.32 9.53
C LEU A 36 8.23 -2.88 9.70
N ASN A 37 8.42 -1.66 10.20
CA ASN A 37 9.76 -1.11 10.37
C ASN A 37 10.56 -1.90 11.40
N THR A 38 9.92 -2.32 12.48
CA THR A 38 10.57 -3.09 13.55
C THR A 38 10.92 -4.51 13.09
N ASN A 39 10.01 -5.18 12.38
CA ASN A 39 10.14 -6.61 12.09
C ASN A 39 10.84 -6.92 10.78
N LEU A 40 10.70 -6.04 9.77
CA LEU A 40 11.35 -6.23 8.47
C LEU A 40 12.63 -5.40 8.33
N GLY A 41 12.88 -4.47 9.25
CA GLY A 41 14.00 -3.55 9.13
C GLY A 41 13.77 -2.49 8.06
N TYR A 42 12.51 -2.19 7.74
CA TYR A 42 12.14 -1.17 6.77
C TYR A 42 12.00 0.19 7.45
N ASP A 43 11.80 1.23 6.66
CA ASP A 43 11.67 2.60 7.15
C ASP A 43 10.52 3.31 6.43
N PHE A 44 9.31 2.75 6.58
CA PHE A 44 8.11 3.38 6.03
C PHE A 44 7.85 4.70 6.73
N ARG A 45 7.66 5.75 5.96
CA ARG A 45 7.33 7.09 6.45
C ARG A 45 6.20 7.67 5.65
N LEU A 46 5.35 8.43 6.34
CA LEU A 46 4.30 9.19 5.65
C LEU A 46 4.96 10.15 4.68
N ASN A 47 4.51 10.13 3.42
CA ASN A 47 4.96 11.10 2.43
C ASN A 47 3.89 12.16 2.26
N PRO A 48 4.04 13.35 2.89
CA PRO A 48 3.04 14.40 2.81
C PRO A 48 2.96 15.08 1.44
N GLU A 49 3.97 14.85 0.59
CA GLU A 49 4.00 15.42 -0.76
C GLU A 49 3.15 14.63 -1.76
N ILE A 50 2.77 13.41 -1.38
CA ILE A 50 1.99 12.52 -2.25
C ILE A 50 0.73 12.10 -1.51
N GLU A 51 -0.41 12.23 -2.18
CA GLU A 51 -1.65 11.62 -1.70
C GLU A 51 -2.46 11.17 -2.91
N ILE A 52 -3.23 10.12 -2.74
CA ILE A 52 -4.11 9.64 -3.80
C ILE A 52 -5.45 10.33 -3.63
N HIS A 53 -5.94 10.94 -4.69
CA HIS A 53 -7.21 11.64 -4.73
C HIS A 53 -8.25 10.79 -5.46
N LEU A 54 -9.34 10.50 -4.78
CA LEU A 54 -10.49 9.80 -5.34
C LEU A 54 -11.70 10.72 -5.29
N ARG A 55 -12.38 10.87 -6.42
CA ARG A 55 -13.57 11.70 -6.51
C ARG A 55 -14.78 10.79 -6.83
N ARG A 56 -15.76 10.81 -5.92
CA ARG A 56 -16.99 10.04 -6.10
C ARG A 56 -18.17 10.82 -5.55
N LYS A 57 -19.29 10.82 -6.28
CA LYS A 57 -20.56 11.45 -5.88
C LYS A 57 -20.36 12.91 -5.46
N GLU A 58 -19.54 13.65 -6.22
CA GLU A 58 -19.21 15.06 -5.99
C GLU A 58 -18.44 15.29 -4.69
N ARG A 59 -17.92 14.23 -4.05
CA ARG A 59 -17.06 14.35 -2.87
C ARG A 59 -15.65 13.93 -3.21
N SER A 60 -14.70 14.52 -2.53
CA SER A 60 -13.28 14.19 -2.69
C SER A 60 -12.78 13.41 -1.48
N TYR A 61 -12.05 12.33 -1.75
CA TYR A 61 -11.44 11.48 -0.74
C TYR A 61 -9.95 11.46 -0.97
N TYR A 62 -9.17 11.56 0.10
CA TYR A 62 -7.71 11.65 0.02
C TYR A 62 -7.10 10.53 0.83
N PHE A 63 -6.27 9.72 0.18
CA PHE A 63 -5.60 8.57 0.78
C PHE A 63 -4.13 8.89 0.95
N SER A 64 -3.66 8.91 2.19
CA SER A 64 -2.25 9.16 2.50
C SER A 64 -1.41 7.94 2.14
N ILE A 65 -0.18 8.19 1.72
CA ILE A 65 0.76 7.14 1.33
C ILE A 65 1.94 7.12 2.29
N TYR A 66 2.25 5.94 2.80
CA TYR A 66 3.51 5.68 3.49
C TYR A 66 4.47 5.07 2.49
N GLN A 67 5.71 5.51 2.50
CA GLN A 67 6.69 5.15 1.48
C GLN A 67 7.98 4.68 2.12
N TYR A 68 8.58 3.66 1.53
CA TYR A 68 9.92 3.22 1.85
C TYR A 68 10.66 2.87 0.57
N LYS A 69 11.79 3.55 0.31
CA LYS A 69 12.66 3.24 -0.80
C LYS A 69 13.83 2.41 -0.29
N GLU A 70 14.05 1.24 -0.91
CA GLU A 70 15.14 0.36 -0.48
C GLU A 70 16.50 0.99 -0.78
N VAL A 71 17.45 0.73 0.12
CA VAL A 71 18.82 1.19 -0.05
C VAL A 71 19.47 0.35 -1.15
N ASN A 72 20.21 1.02 -2.04
CA ASN A 72 20.96 0.40 -3.14
C ASN A 72 20.07 -0.30 -4.19
N SER A 73 18.81 0.11 -4.27
CA SER A 73 17.84 -0.45 -5.23
C SER A 73 16.84 0.63 -5.62
N PRO A 74 16.31 0.62 -6.87
CA PRO A 74 15.22 1.53 -7.21
C PRO A 74 13.88 1.09 -6.63
N LEU A 75 13.80 -0.10 -6.05
CA LEU A 75 12.54 -0.63 -5.51
C LEU A 75 11.97 0.27 -4.43
N THR A 76 10.74 0.68 -4.62
CA THR A 76 10.02 1.54 -3.69
C THR A 76 8.72 0.84 -3.26
N HIS A 77 8.50 0.84 -1.96
CA HIS A 77 7.29 0.29 -1.36
C HIS A 77 6.35 1.42 -1.00
N TYR A 78 5.10 1.29 -1.41
CA TYR A 78 4.03 2.23 -1.06
C TYR A 78 2.95 1.49 -0.28
N LEU A 79 2.55 2.06 0.84
CA LEU A 79 1.52 1.49 1.70
C LEU A 79 0.44 2.53 1.92
N TYR A 80 -0.80 2.18 1.66
CA TYR A 80 -1.92 3.06 1.97
C TYR A 80 -3.08 2.26 2.56
N GLN A 81 -3.90 2.97 3.33
CA GLN A 81 -5.13 2.40 3.86
C GLN A 81 -6.20 2.41 2.76
N ASN A 82 -6.86 1.28 2.55
CA ASN A 82 -7.78 1.11 1.41
C ASN A 82 -9.13 1.79 1.64
N GLN A 83 -9.38 2.32 2.83
CA GLN A 83 -10.63 2.99 3.17
C GLN A 83 -10.38 4.37 3.75
N PHE A 84 -11.15 5.35 3.29
CA PHE A 84 -11.17 6.68 3.87
C PHE A 84 -12.58 7.23 3.83
N ASP A 85 -13.13 7.58 4.97
CA ASP A 85 -14.46 8.21 5.11
C ASP A 85 -15.56 7.40 4.40
N GLY A 86 -15.51 6.09 4.53
CA GLY A 86 -16.52 5.18 3.96
C GLY A 86 -16.27 4.76 2.52
N GLU A 87 -15.27 5.35 1.85
CA GLU A 87 -14.93 4.99 0.48
C GLU A 87 -13.65 4.17 0.41
N TYR A 88 -13.60 3.26 -0.58
CA TYR A 88 -12.46 2.41 -0.82
C TYR A 88 -11.69 2.88 -2.04
N LEU A 89 -10.36 2.89 -1.94
CA LEU A 89 -9.52 3.22 -3.10
C LEU A 89 -9.63 2.15 -4.17
N LEU A 90 -9.60 0.88 -3.76
CA LEU A 90 -9.83 -0.25 -4.66
C LEU A 90 -11.06 -1.02 -4.15
N PRO A 91 -12.27 -0.64 -4.62
CA PRO A 91 -13.51 -1.26 -4.14
C PRO A 91 -13.59 -2.77 -4.38
N GLU A 92 -12.93 -3.27 -5.43
CA GLU A 92 -12.86 -4.70 -5.71
C GLU A 92 -12.15 -5.49 -4.61
N PHE A 93 -11.37 -4.80 -3.77
CA PHE A 93 -10.66 -5.40 -2.64
C PHE A 93 -11.11 -4.81 -1.31
N LYS A 94 -12.39 -4.53 -1.16
CA LYS A 94 -12.93 -3.81 0.01
C LYS A 94 -12.73 -4.53 1.35
N HIS A 95 -12.46 -5.83 1.34
CA HIS A 95 -12.14 -6.57 2.56
C HIS A 95 -10.66 -6.49 2.95
N MET A 96 -9.85 -5.82 2.12
CA MET A 96 -8.46 -5.53 2.44
C MET A 96 -8.36 -4.15 3.08
N ASP A 97 -7.74 -4.07 4.24
CA ASP A 97 -7.59 -2.81 4.99
C ASP A 97 -6.44 -1.97 4.49
N PHE A 98 -5.37 -2.64 4.02
CA PHE A 98 -4.18 -1.98 3.50
C PHE A 98 -3.81 -2.56 2.15
N ILE A 99 -3.27 -1.71 1.29
CA ILE A 99 -2.72 -2.10 0.00
C ILE A 99 -1.24 -1.71 -0.01
N TRP A 100 -0.40 -2.65 -0.40
CA TRP A 100 1.04 -2.48 -0.45
C TRP A 100 1.50 -2.67 -1.90
N LEU A 101 2.08 -1.63 -2.49
CA LEU A 101 2.62 -1.68 -3.85
C LEU A 101 4.14 -1.74 -3.81
N MET A 102 4.71 -2.60 -4.66
CA MET A 102 6.15 -2.66 -4.89
C MET A 102 6.41 -2.23 -6.32
N LYS A 103 7.13 -1.14 -6.49
CA LYS A 103 7.25 -0.45 -7.77
C LYS A 103 8.70 -0.11 -8.09
N TYR A 104 8.99 0.06 -9.38
CA TYR A 104 10.27 0.53 -9.94
C TYR A 104 11.38 -0.50 -9.98
N ASP A 105 11.18 -1.70 -9.52
CA ASP A 105 12.10 -2.82 -9.70
C ASP A 105 11.31 -4.12 -9.63
N LEU A 106 11.92 -5.19 -10.13
CA LEU A 106 11.31 -6.52 -10.07
C LEU A 106 11.41 -7.07 -8.66
N VAL A 107 10.33 -7.70 -8.23
CA VAL A 107 10.28 -8.43 -6.96
C VAL A 107 10.04 -9.89 -7.31
N ASP A 108 11.02 -10.74 -7.05
CA ASP A 108 10.89 -12.16 -7.34
C ASP A 108 9.94 -12.84 -6.33
N ASP A 109 9.58 -14.09 -6.65
CA ASP A 109 8.62 -14.83 -5.81
C ASP A 109 9.18 -15.08 -4.41
N ASP A 110 10.48 -15.34 -4.30
CA ASP A 110 11.10 -15.59 -2.99
C ASP A 110 11.00 -14.37 -2.08
N LYS A 111 11.31 -13.19 -2.61
CA LYS A 111 11.20 -11.96 -1.84
C LYS A 111 9.76 -11.66 -1.46
N CYS A 112 8.84 -11.81 -2.41
CA CYS A 112 7.42 -11.57 -2.14
C CYS A 112 6.88 -12.54 -1.09
N ASN A 113 7.25 -13.81 -1.18
CA ASN A 113 6.83 -14.82 -0.20
C ASN A 113 7.39 -14.52 1.19
N TRP A 114 8.65 -14.08 1.26
CA TRP A 114 9.25 -13.69 2.54
C TRP A 114 8.48 -12.52 3.19
N ILE A 115 8.14 -11.52 2.39
CA ILE A 115 7.37 -10.37 2.88
C ILE A 115 6.00 -10.84 3.36
N LYS A 116 5.29 -11.63 2.56
CA LYS A 116 3.96 -12.14 2.91
C LYS A 116 3.97 -12.92 4.22
N GLN A 117 4.92 -13.83 4.36
CA GLN A 117 5.01 -14.66 5.57
C GLN A 117 5.38 -13.85 6.80
N THR A 118 6.33 -12.93 6.66
CA THR A 118 6.75 -12.09 7.77
C THR A 118 5.61 -11.19 8.22
N VAL A 119 4.92 -10.55 7.29
CA VAL A 119 3.79 -9.67 7.61
C VAL A 119 2.63 -10.45 8.22
N ARG A 120 2.34 -11.64 7.69
CA ARG A 120 1.26 -12.47 8.22
C ARG A 120 1.47 -12.86 9.69
N ASN A 121 2.71 -12.94 10.12
CA ASN A 121 3.04 -13.31 11.51
C ASN A 121 3.02 -12.13 12.47
N LEU A 122 2.78 -10.91 11.97
CA LEU A 122 2.69 -9.74 12.84
C LEU A 122 1.40 -9.75 13.64
N SER A 123 1.48 -9.22 14.87
CA SER A 123 0.32 -9.09 15.74
C SER A 123 -0.71 -8.17 15.10
N GLY A 124 -1.97 -8.60 15.05
CA GLY A 124 -3.07 -7.83 14.48
C GLY A 124 -3.29 -8.06 12.98
N VAL A 125 -2.40 -8.78 12.30
CA VAL A 125 -2.58 -9.12 10.89
C VAL A 125 -3.33 -10.45 10.78
N GLN A 126 -4.39 -10.45 9.99
CA GLN A 126 -5.27 -11.60 9.82
C GLN A 126 -5.05 -12.31 8.50
N LEU A 127 -4.75 -11.55 7.45
CA LEU A 127 -4.60 -12.08 6.10
C LEU A 127 -3.63 -11.23 5.30
N VAL A 128 -2.77 -11.89 4.52
CA VAL A 128 -1.95 -11.24 3.49
C VAL A 128 -2.12 -12.03 2.22
N ALA A 129 -2.51 -11.36 1.13
CA ALA A 129 -2.74 -11.98 -0.16
C ALA A 129 -2.12 -11.14 -1.26
N GLU A 130 -1.56 -11.81 -2.26
CA GLU A 130 -1.13 -11.09 -3.46
C GLU A 130 -2.36 -10.79 -4.32
N LEU A 131 -2.48 -9.54 -4.74
CA LEU A 131 -3.61 -9.08 -5.54
C LEU A 131 -3.21 -9.05 -7.01
N THR A 132 -4.09 -9.55 -7.86
CA THR A 132 -3.88 -9.53 -9.29
C THR A 132 -4.98 -8.69 -9.94
N ASN A 133 -4.56 -7.94 -10.95
CA ASN A 133 -5.47 -7.07 -11.70
C ASN A 133 -5.92 -7.82 -12.95
N GLU A 134 -6.93 -8.67 -12.79
CA GLU A 134 -7.55 -9.37 -13.91
C GLU A 134 -8.90 -8.81 -14.25
#